data_6a7bf9ba7315fb0d6b3a7ea91f020876
#
_entry.id   6a7bf9ba7315fb0d6b3a7ea91f020876
#
_cell.length_a   1.000
_cell.length_b   1.000
_cell.length_c   1.000
_cell.angle_alpha   90.00
_cell.angle_beta   90.00
_cell.angle_gamma   90.00
#
_symmetry.space_group_name_H-M   'P 1'
#
loop_
_entity.id
_entity.type
_entity.pdbx_description
1 polymer ?
#
loop_
_entity_poly.entity_id
_entity_poly.type
_entity_poly.pdbx_seq_one_letter_code
_entity_poly.pdbx_strand_id
1 'polypeptide(L)'
;QAIMPYVVGGNEVYQQQTSWPLVLEHTEVVVLWSANPLNTLKIAWNASDEQGVSYFDALRKSGKRIICIDPMRSETLDFFGDSAEWIAPHMGTDVAMMLGIAHTLVENGWHDTEFLTRCTTGFDKFADYLTGKTDGIAKTAEWAAAICGVDAAKIRELAALFHSHVTMLMSGWGMQRQQFGEQKHWMLVTLAAMLGQIGTAGGGFGLSYHFANGGNPTRKAAVLASMQGSVQGGVDAVDKIPVARIVESLENPGGFYQHNGQDRHFPDIKFVWWAGGANFTHHQDTNRLIRAWQKPELVVISECFWTASA
;
A
#
# COMPACT_ATOMS: atom_id res chain seq x y z
N GLN A 1 -7.32 1.24 0.34
CA GLN A 1 -8.49 2.06 -0.07
C GLN A 1 -9.34 2.51 1.12
N ALA A 2 -9.55 1.65 2.15
CA ALA A 2 -10.39 2.01 3.28
C ALA A 2 -9.85 3.18 4.12
N ILE A 3 -8.54 3.26 4.31
CA ILE A 3 -7.91 4.27 5.18
C ILE A 3 -7.59 5.59 4.46
N MET A 4 -7.26 5.56 3.16
CA MET A 4 -6.79 6.75 2.45
C MET A 4 -7.77 7.92 2.45
N PRO A 5 -9.11 7.73 2.34
CA PRO A 5 -10.06 8.84 2.47
C PRO A 5 -9.94 9.60 3.81
N TYR A 6 -9.55 8.91 4.87
CA TYR A 6 -9.33 9.53 6.20
C TYR A 6 -7.95 10.18 6.34
N VAL A 7 -6.96 9.68 5.62
CA VAL A 7 -5.56 10.16 5.71
C VAL A 7 -5.31 11.34 4.76
N VAL A 8 -5.77 11.22 3.50
CA VAL A 8 -5.47 12.19 2.42
C VAL A 8 -6.72 12.70 1.70
N GLY A 9 -7.92 12.43 2.22
CA GLY A 9 -9.19 12.95 1.69
C GLY A 9 -9.81 12.15 0.55
N GLY A 10 -9.11 11.19 -0.06
CA GLY A 10 -9.64 10.41 -1.18
C GLY A 10 -8.79 9.21 -1.56
N ASN A 11 -9.19 8.54 -2.64
CA ASN A 11 -8.51 7.36 -3.19
C ASN A 11 -7.70 7.66 -4.46
N GLU A 12 -7.61 8.90 -4.90
CA GLU A 12 -6.89 9.34 -6.11
C GLU A 12 -5.42 8.95 -6.06
N VAL A 13 -4.86 8.88 -4.87
CA VAL A 13 -3.47 8.46 -4.61
C VAL A 13 -3.13 7.05 -5.13
N TYR A 14 -4.14 6.24 -5.46
CA TYR A 14 -3.95 4.96 -6.13
C TYR A 14 -3.97 5.05 -7.66
N GLN A 15 -4.36 6.18 -8.23
CA GLN A 15 -4.46 6.38 -9.68
C GLN A 15 -3.48 7.44 -10.18
N GLN A 16 -3.30 8.52 -9.40
CA GLN A 16 -2.47 9.65 -9.75
C GLN A 16 -1.17 9.58 -8.95
N GLN A 17 -0.09 9.20 -9.61
CA GLN A 17 1.25 9.20 -9.04
C GLN A 17 2.04 10.37 -9.64
N THR A 18 3.07 10.84 -8.92
CA THR A 18 4.11 11.68 -9.52
C THR A 18 4.61 11.00 -10.80
N SER A 19 4.68 11.71 -11.92
CA SER A 19 5.00 11.08 -13.18
C SER A 19 6.45 10.57 -13.22
N TRP A 20 6.68 9.49 -13.93
CA TRP A 20 8.00 8.90 -14.08
C TRP A 20 9.07 9.88 -14.60
N PRO A 21 8.80 10.77 -15.58
CA PRO A 21 9.78 11.80 -15.95
C PRO A 21 10.24 12.64 -14.76
N LEU A 22 9.33 13.09 -13.88
CA LEU A 22 9.69 13.85 -12.68
C LEU A 22 10.48 13.02 -11.68
N VAL A 23 10.13 11.75 -11.51
CA VAL A 23 10.90 10.82 -10.66
C VAL A 23 12.31 10.63 -11.21
N LEU A 24 12.45 10.37 -12.51
CA LEU A 24 13.76 10.17 -13.16
C LEU A 24 14.61 11.43 -13.17
N GLU A 25 14.01 12.62 -13.22
CA GLU A 25 14.73 13.88 -13.22
C GLU A 25 15.14 14.33 -11.82
N HIS A 26 14.21 14.29 -10.85
CA HIS A 26 14.38 15.00 -9.57
C HIS A 26 14.61 14.10 -8.36
N THR A 27 14.18 12.82 -8.38
CA THR A 27 14.38 11.92 -7.24
C THR A 27 15.85 11.51 -7.13
N GLU A 28 16.37 11.50 -5.92
CA GLU A 28 17.73 11.01 -5.62
C GLU A 28 17.70 9.61 -5.00
N VAL A 29 16.71 9.35 -4.16
CA VAL A 29 16.52 8.05 -3.48
C VAL A 29 15.14 7.49 -3.80
N VAL A 30 15.09 6.29 -4.38
CA VAL A 30 13.85 5.55 -4.62
C VAL A 30 13.79 4.37 -3.66
N VAL A 31 12.72 4.30 -2.88
CA VAL A 31 12.45 3.20 -1.96
C VAL A 31 11.30 2.37 -2.52
N LEU A 32 11.53 1.10 -2.80
CA LEU A 32 10.50 0.13 -3.12
C LEU A 32 10.16 -0.66 -1.86
N TRP A 33 9.07 -0.30 -1.19
CA TRP A 33 8.65 -0.92 0.07
C TRP A 33 7.57 -1.96 -0.18
N SER A 34 7.90 -3.24 0.04
CA SER A 34 7.01 -4.37 -0.23
C SER A 34 6.37 -4.31 -1.62
N ALA A 35 7.18 -3.96 -2.62
CA ALA A 35 6.75 -3.79 -4.00
C ALA A 35 7.55 -4.71 -4.93
N ASN A 36 6.83 -5.53 -5.70
CA ASN A 36 7.42 -6.38 -6.73
C ASN A 36 6.86 -6.03 -8.12
N PRO A 37 7.21 -4.83 -8.67
CA PRO A 37 6.65 -4.35 -9.93
C PRO A 37 6.92 -5.29 -11.11
N LEU A 38 8.07 -5.98 -11.17
CA LEU A 38 8.37 -6.90 -12.27
C LEU A 38 7.43 -8.10 -12.31
N ASN A 39 6.81 -8.44 -11.18
CA ASN A 39 5.76 -9.45 -11.12
C ASN A 39 4.37 -8.86 -11.38
N THR A 40 4.03 -7.77 -10.69
CA THR A 40 2.67 -7.22 -10.72
C THR A 40 2.34 -6.49 -12.02
N LEU A 41 3.33 -5.94 -12.72
CA LEU A 41 3.14 -5.32 -14.04
C LEU A 41 2.93 -6.33 -15.17
N LYS A 42 3.15 -7.63 -14.94
CA LYS A 42 2.76 -8.68 -15.88
C LYS A 42 1.23 -8.72 -16.11
N ILE A 43 0.46 -8.16 -15.19
CA ILE A 43 -1.00 -8.07 -15.26
C ILE A 43 -1.40 -6.60 -15.45
N ALA A 44 -1.10 -6.05 -16.60
CA ALA A 44 -1.40 -4.64 -16.94
C ALA A 44 -2.77 -4.50 -17.63
N TRP A 45 -3.83 -5.06 -17.04
CA TRP A 45 -5.17 -5.13 -17.61
C TRP A 45 -5.88 -3.77 -17.81
N ASN A 46 -5.37 -2.71 -17.24
CA ASN A 46 -5.86 -1.34 -17.43
C ASN A 46 -4.79 -0.38 -17.97
N ALA A 47 -3.70 -0.90 -18.54
CA ALA A 47 -2.61 -0.11 -19.08
C ALA A 47 -1.93 -0.88 -20.22
N SER A 48 -2.41 -0.66 -21.43
CA SER A 48 -2.03 -1.43 -22.61
C SER A 48 -0.70 -1.04 -23.25
N ASP A 49 -0.05 0.02 -22.77
CA ASP A 49 1.21 0.51 -23.37
C ASP A 49 2.47 -0.13 -22.78
N GLU A 50 2.34 -0.93 -21.71
CA GLU A 50 3.40 -1.68 -21.04
C GLU A 50 4.63 -0.84 -20.61
N GLN A 51 4.51 0.49 -20.56
CA GLN A 51 5.63 1.39 -20.25
C GLN A 51 6.16 1.28 -18.82
N GLY A 52 5.39 0.68 -17.90
CA GLY A 52 5.80 0.55 -16.51
C GLY A 52 7.15 -0.15 -16.34
N VAL A 53 7.37 -1.26 -17.03
CA VAL A 53 8.64 -2.01 -16.99
C VAL A 53 9.78 -1.18 -17.58
N SER A 54 9.52 -0.44 -18.66
CA SER A 54 10.52 0.44 -19.29
C SER A 54 10.97 1.55 -18.35
N TYR A 55 10.07 2.10 -17.54
CA TYR A 55 10.44 3.10 -16.52
C TYR A 55 11.27 2.51 -15.38
N PHE A 56 10.98 1.29 -14.94
CA PHE A 56 11.85 0.61 -13.97
C PHE A 56 13.24 0.29 -14.55
N ASP A 57 13.34 -0.04 -15.84
CA ASP A 57 14.64 -0.20 -16.51
C ASP A 57 15.41 1.13 -16.63
N ALA A 58 14.72 2.22 -16.93
CA ALA A 58 15.32 3.55 -16.90
C ALA A 58 15.80 3.92 -15.49
N LEU A 59 15.02 3.62 -14.44
CA LEU A 59 15.44 3.79 -13.05
C LEU A 59 16.70 2.99 -12.73
N ARG A 60 16.76 1.71 -13.12
CA ARG A 60 17.94 0.85 -12.93
C ARG A 60 19.21 1.45 -13.54
N LYS A 61 19.08 2.09 -14.70
CA LYS A 61 20.19 2.70 -15.45
C LYS A 61 20.53 4.12 -15.00
N SER A 62 19.73 4.72 -14.14
CA SER A 62 19.83 6.15 -13.80
C SER A 62 20.98 6.49 -12.85
N GLY A 63 21.57 5.51 -12.18
CA GLY A 63 22.57 5.73 -11.12
C GLY A 63 22.00 6.26 -9.80
N LYS A 64 20.68 6.38 -9.67
CA LYS A 64 20.02 6.80 -8.42
C LYS A 64 20.18 5.73 -7.34
N ARG A 65 20.12 6.15 -6.08
CA ARG A 65 20.08 5.23 -4.95
C ARG A 65 18.73 4.50 -4.94
N ILE A 66 18.75 3.19 -5.05
CA ILE A 66 17.56 2.33 -5.02
C ILE A 66 17.64 1.45 -3.79
N ILE A 67 16.54 1.41 -3.01
CA ILE A 67 16.42 0.59 -1.81
C ILE A 67 15.17 -0.27 -1.94
N CYS A 68 15.32 -1.58 -1.88
CA CYS A 68 14.23 -2.54 -1.86
C CYS A 68 14.04 -3.06 -0.44
N ILE A 69 12.93 -2.72 0.19
CA ILE A 69 12.55 -3.19 1.53
C ILE A 69 11.48 -4.26 1.36
N ASP A 70 11.89 -5.52 1.47
CA ASP A 70 11.00 -6.66 1.29
C ASP A 70 11.55 -7.87 2.08
N PRO A 71 10.71 -8.61 2.83
CA PRO A 71 11.16 -9.81 3.55
C PRO A 71 11.66 -10.91 2.63
N MET A 72 11.29 -10.88 1.36
CA MET A 72 11.66 -11.87 0.35
C MET A 72 12.52 -11.27 -0.76
N ARG A 73 13.50 -12.04 -1.23
CA ARG A 73 14.21 -11.71 -2.46
C ARG A 73 13.24 -11.89 -3.64
N SER A 74 12.88 -10.77 -4.27
CA SER A 74 11.90 -10.73 -5.35
C SER A 74 12.54 -10.67 -6.74
N GLU A 75 11.75 -10.98 -7.79
CA GLU A 75 12.18 -10.79 -9.19
C GLU A 75 12.60 -9.34 -9.45
N THR A 76 11.99 -8.37 -8.79
CA THR A 76 12.37 -6.96 -8.90
C THR A 76 13.75 -6.70 -8.34
N LEU A 77 14.10 -7.30 -7.19
CA LEU A 77 15.44 -7.18 -6.64
C LEU A 77 16.48 -7.83 -7.56
N ASP A 78 16.18 -9.01 -8.11
CA ASP A 78 17.06 -9.68 -9.07
C ASP A 78 17.27 -8.86 -10.36
N PHE A 79 16.22 -8.18 -10.81
CA PHE A 79 16.29 -7.26 -11.95
C PHE A 79 17.20 -6.05 -11.71
N PHE A 80 17.12 -5.45 -10.52
CA PHE A 80 18.01 -4.35 -10.16
C PHE A 80 19.44 -4.81 -9.87
N GLY A 81 19.64 -6.04 -9.37
CA GLY A 81 20.94 -6.59 -9.04
C GLY A 81 21.73 -5.65 -8.13
N ASP A 82 22.98 -5.38 -8.49
CA ASP A 82 23.89 -4.52 -7.72
C ASP A 82 23.48 -3.03 -7.70
N SER A 83 22.46 -2.63 -8.49
CA SER A 83 21.96 -1.26 -8.50
C SER A 83 21.02 -0.97 -7.31
N ALA A 84 20.59 -1.98 -6.57
CA ALA A 84 19.71 -1.81 -5.43
C ALA A 84 20.23 -2.43 -4.15
N GLU A 85 20.03 -1.74 -3.05
CA GLU A 85 20.25 -2.28 -1.72
C GLU A 85 19.01 -3.06 -1.27
N TRP A 86 19.20 -4.27 -0.76
CA TRP A 86 18.12 -5.07 -0.17
C TRP A 86 18.14 -5.00 1.34
N ILE A 87 16.98 -4.67 1.92
CA ILE A 87 16.75 -4.69 3.36
C ILE A 87 15.57 -5.62 3.62
N ALA A 88 15.77 -6.64 4.44
CA ALA A 88 14.80 -7.69 4.72
C ALA A 88 14.24 -7.61 6.15
N PRO A 89 13.18 -6.83 6.40
CA PRO A 89 12.52 -6.83 7.71
C PRO A 89 11.73 -8.12 7.92
N HIS A 90 11.46 -8.46 9.16
CA HIS A 90 10.50 -9.53 9.48
C HIS A 90 9.13 -9.16 8.89
N MET A 91 8.45 -10.18 8.35
CA MET A 91 7.14 -9.98 7.73
C MET A 91 6.14 -9.39 8.73
N GLY A 92 5.43 -8.35 8.29
CA GLY A 92 4.40 -7.70 9.11
C GLY A 92 4.88 -6.57 10.02
N THR A 93 6.17 -6.29 10.06
CA THR A 93 6.77 -5.31 10.99
C THR A 93 7.11 -3.96 10.36
N ASP A 94 6.60 -3.70 9.17
CA ASP A 94 6.86 -2.46 8.41
C ASP A 94 6.60 -1.18 9.23
N VAL A 95 5.48 -1.15 9.96
CA VAL A 95 5.11 0.01 10.79
C VAL A 95 6.15 0.24 11.89
N ALA A 96 6.65 -0.82 12.53
CA ALA A 96 7.68 -0.67 13.57
C ALA A 96 8.97 -0.08 12.98
N MET A 97 9.40 -0.54 11.80
CA MET A 97 10.55 0.00 11.11
C MET A 97 10.35 1.48 10.73
N MET A 98 9.18 1.83 10.18
CA MET A 98 8.82 3.22 9.84
C MET A 98 8.77 4.12 11.07
N LEU A 99 8.27 3.61 12.21
CA LEU A 99 8.26 4.34 13.48
C LEU A 99 9.68 4.60 13.99
N GLY A 100 10.60 3.64 13.88
CA GLY A 100 12.02 3.83 14.23
C GLY A 100 12.69 4.91 13.37
N ILE A 101 12.38 4.95 12.05
CA ILE A 101 12.84 6.00 11.15
C ILE A 101 12.24 7.36 11.60
N ALA A 102 10.92 7.41 11.85
CA ALA A 102 10.22 8.62 12.26
C ALA A 102 10.73 9.16 13.59
N HIS A 103 11.00 8.28 14.57
CA HIS A 103 11.60 8.68 15.85
C HIS A 103 12.97 9.32 15.64
N THR A 104 13.80 8.71 14.81
CA THR A 104 15.12 9.24 14.48
C THR A 104 15.04 10.63 13.81
N LEU A 105 14.05 10.85 12.92
CA LEU A 105 13.80 12.16 12.33
C LEU A 105 13.43 13.20 13.39
N VAL A 106 12.57 12.86 14.35
CA VAL A 106 12.17 13.78 15.43
C VAL A 106 13.33 14.04 16.38
N GLU A 107 14.06 13.01 16.81
CA GLU A 107 15.18 13.11 17.73
C GLU A 107 16.29 14.04 17.22
N ASN A 108 16.54 14.02 15.91
CA ASN A 108 17.57 14.87 15.29
C ASN A 108 17.03 16.20 14.75
N GLY A 109 15.73 16.49 14.88
CA GLY A 109 15.13 17.70 14.34
C GLY A 109 15.11 17.73 12.79
N TRP A 110 15.10 16.57 12.15
CA TRP A 110 15.13 16.40 10.68
C TRP A 110 13.76 16.36 10.03
N HIS A 111 12.68 16.41 10.80
CA HIS A 111 11.33 16.50 10.28
C HIS A 111 10.96 17.94 9.89
N ASP A 112 10.21 18.11 8.82
CA ASP A 112 9.77 19.42 8.34
C ASP A 112 8.58 19.94 9.16
N THR A 113 8.90 20.76 10.17
CA THR A 113 7.89 21.32 11.08
C THR A 113 6.97 22.33 10.41
N GLU A 114 7.44 23.05 9.38
CA GLU A 114 6.62 24.00 8.63
C GLU A 114 5.58 23.26 7.81
N PHE A 115 6.00 22.24 7.05
CA PHE A 115 5.08 21.41 6.28
C PHE A 115 4.03 20.74 7.18
N LEU A 116 4.48 20.12 8.28
CA LEU A 116 3.59 19.44 9.22
C LEU A 116 2.55 20.38 9.83
N THR A 117 2.95 21.57 10.22
CA THR A 117 2.03 22.58 10.78
C THR A 117 1.02 23.09 9.77
N ARG A 118 1.45 23.31 8.52
CA ARG A 118 0.62 23.89 7.46
C ARG A 118 -0.28 22.85 6.79
N CYS A 119 0.20 21.64 6.59
CA CYS A 119 -0.40 20.66 5.69
C CYS A 119 -0.97 19.42 6.40
N THR A 120 -0.79 19.28 7.71
CA THR A 120 -1.26 18.11 8.45
C THR A 120 -2.03 18.48 9.71
N THR A 121 -2.73 17.50 10.28
CA THR A 121 -3.39 17.60 11.59
C THR A 121 -3.01 16.40 12.45
N GLY A 122 -2.85 16.61 13.77
CA GLY A 122 -2.61 15.54 14.74
C GLY A 122 -1.17 15.06 14.83
N PHE A 123 -0.20 15.78 14.25
CA PHE A 123 1.21 15.42 14.38
C PHE A 123 1.70 15.48 15.83
N ASP A 124 1.19 16.39 16.62
CA ASP A 124 1.46 16.51 18.06
C ASP A 124 1.12 15.21 18.82
N LYS A 125 -0.05 14.66 18.58
CA LYS A 125 -0.48 13.38 19.15
C LYS A 125 0.38 12.21 18.67
N PHE A 126 0.74 12.21 17.40
CA PHE A 126 1.65 11.22 16.84
C PHE A 126 3.05 11.32 17.46
N ALA A 127 3.58 12.52 17.61
CA ALA A 127 4.87 12.76 18.25
C ALA A 127 4.88 12.31 19.72
N ASP A 128 3.79 12.52 20.47
CA ASP A 128 3.65 12.05 21.84
C ASP A 128 3.63 10.52 21.92
N TYR A 129 2.97 9.84 20.99
CA TYR A 129 3.04 8.38 20.86
C TYR A 129 4.45 7.92 20.47
N LEU A 130 5.06 8.56 19.48
CA LEU A 130 6.39 8.21 18.96
C LEU A 130 7.47 8.32 20.03
N THR A 131 7.41 9.37 20.85
CA THR A 131 8.38 9.63 21.95
C THR A 131 8.05 8.88 23.24
N GLY A 132 6.98 8.08 23.27
CA GLY A 132 6.59 7.28 24.43
C GLY A 132 5.82 8.03 25.52
N LYS A 133 5.39 9.27 25.28
CA LYS A 133 4.59 10.01 26.27
C LYS A 133 3.19 9.40 26.47
N THR A 134 2.67 8.73 25.46
CA THR A 134 1.32 8.12 25.49
C THR A 134 1.30 6.78 26.20
N ASP A 135 2.31 5.93 25.99
CA ASP A 135 2.35 4.53 26.44
C ASP A 135 3.60 4.12 27.22
N GLY A 136 4.49 5.08 27.51
CA GLY A 136 5.72 4.84 28.23
C GLY A 136 6.84 4.21 27.40
N ILE A 137 6.64 3.99 26.08
CA ILE A 137 7.58 3.30 25.21
C ILE A 137 7.96 4.18 24.03
N ALA A 138 9.17 4.73 24.02
CA ALA A 138 9.69 5.44 22.86
C ALA A 138 9.98 4.47 21.71
N LYS A 139 9.56 4.84 20.49
CA LYS A 139 9.67 4.01 19.29
C LYS A 139 11.05 4.21 18.63
N THR A 140 12.11 4.06 19.42
CA THR A 140 13.51 4.28 18.98
C THR A 140 13.92 3.30 17.89
N ALA A 141 15.08 3.56 17.27
CA ALA A 141 15.65 2.64 16.30
C ALA A 141 15.94 1.26 16.92
N GLU A 142 16.33 1.18 18.21
CA GLU A 142 16.53 -0.07 18.94
C GLU A 142 15.23 -0.81 19.19
N TRP A 143 14.17 -0.09 19.60
CA TRP A 143 12.85 -0.67 19.75
C TRP A 143 12.36 -1.26 18.43
N ALA A 144 12.51 -0.54 17.32
CA ALA A 144 12.14 -0.99 16.00
C ALA A 144 12.97 -2.21 15.55
N ALA A 145 14.29 -2.17 15.77
CA ALA A 145 15.21 -3.26 15.42
C ALA A 145 14.84 -4.57 16.10
N ALA A 146 14.48 -4.51 17.39
CA ALA A 146 14.05 -5.70 18.16
C ALA A 146 12.79 -6.36 17.57
N ILE A 147 11.94 -5.59 16.89
CA ILE A 147 10.70 -6.07 16.25
C ILE A 147 10.93 -6.50 14.81
N CYS A 148 11.57 -5.64 14.01
CA CYS A 148 11.67 -5.86 12.57
C CYS A 148 12.91 -6.66 12.13
N GLY A 149 13.88 -6.87 13.01
CA GLY A 149 15.11 -7.60 12.70
C GLY A 149 16.11 -6.83 11.83
N VAL A 150 15.85 -5.55 11.54
CA VAL A 150 16.79 -4.66 10.84
C VAL A 150 17.61 -3.90 11.87
N ASP A 151 18.94 -3.86 11.70
CA ASP A 151 19.83 -3.19 12.63
C ASP A 151 19.43 -1.74 12.90
N ALA A 152 19.48 -1.32 14.18
CA ALA A 152 19.16 0.04 14.58
C ALA A 152 20.03 1.09 13.87
N ALA A 153 21.31 0.76 13.60
CA ALA A 153 22.20 1.62 12.82
C ALA A 153 21.69 1.83 11.40
N LYS A 154 21.18 0.78 10.74
CA LYS A 154 20.57 0.87 9.40
C LYS A 154 19.28 1.70 9.41
N ILE A 155 18.44 1.57 10.45
CA ILE A 155 17.24 2.40 10.60
C ILE A 155 17.59 3.88 10.70
N ARG A 156 18.63 4.23 11.45
CA ARG A 156 19.14 5.62 11.54
C ARG A 156 19.75 6.09 10.24
N GLU A 157 20.50 5.23 9.55
CA GLU A 157 21.05 5.54 8.22
C GLU A 157 19.96 5.90 7.23
N LEU A 158 18.84 5.12 7.22
CA LEU A 158 17.70 5.41 6.36
C LEU A 158 17.03 6.75 6.70
N ALA A 159 16.89 7.07 7.99
CA ALA A 159 16.34 8.36 8.41
C ALA A 159 17.20 9.53 7.92
N ALA A 160 18.52 9.43 8.07
CA ALA A 160 19.47 10.44 7.59
C ALA A 160 19.44 10.56 6.07
N LEU A 161 19.40 9.43 5.37
CA LEU A 161 19.34 9.38 3.91
C LEU A 161 18.07 10.04 3.37
N PHE A 162 16.91 9.72 3.93
CA PHE A 162 15.62 10.25 3.50
C PHE A 162 15.50 11.76 3.78
N HIS A 163 16.07 12.22 4.92
CA HIS A 163 16.10 13.64 5.24
C HIS A 163 16.98 14.45 4.29
N SER A 164 18.15 13.92 3.92
CA SER A 164 19.16 14.67 3.15
C SER A 164 18.98 14.64 1.63
N HIS A 165 18.02 13.87 1.12
CA HIS A 165 17.82 13.66 -0.31
C HIS A 165 16.34 13.75 -0.71
N VAL A 166 16.09 14.09 -1.97
CA VAL A 166 14.75 13.98 -2.55
C VAL A 166 14.39 12.51 -2.66
N THR A 167 13.46 12.07 -1.81
CA THR A 167 13.10 10.66 -1.65
C THR A 167 11.69 10.37 -2.13
N MET A 168 11.55 9.34 -2.97
CA MET A 168 10.25 8.81 -3.38
C MET A 168 10.00 7.47 -2.70
N LEU A 169 9.01 7.42 -1.81
CA LEU A 169 8.58 6.21 -1.11
C LEU A 169 7.52 5.48 -1.93
N MET A 170 7.92 4.47 -2.70
CA MET A 170 7.01 3.64 -3.49
C MET A 170 6.63 2.39 -2.72
N SER A 171 5.34 2.14 -2.52
CA SER A 171 4.90 0.90 -1.86
C SER A 171 4.15 -0.03 -2.80
N GLY A 172 4.24 -1.34 -2.48
CA GLY A 172 3.34 -2.34 -3.00
C GLY A 172 2.10 -2.53 -2.14
N TRP A 173 1.09 -3.22 -2.67
CA TRP A 173 -0.12 -3.52 -1.92
C TRP A 173 0.00 -4.79 -1.05
N GLY A 174 1.10 -5.54 -1.18
CA GLY A 174 1.36 -6.73 -0.37
C GLY A 174 1.38 -6.43 1.12
N MET A 175 1.99 -5.31 1.53
CA MET A 175 2.11 -4.93 2.94
C MET A 175 0.76 -4.71 3.65
N GLN A 176 -0.31 -4.41 2.92
CA GLN A 176 -1.63 -4.18 3.51
C GLN A 176 -2.46 -5.47 3.71
N ARG A 177 -2.07 -6.61 3.08
CA ARG A 177 -2.84 -7.86 3.08
C ARG A 177 -2.58 -8.69 4.33
N GLN A 178 -2.80 -8.10 5.49
CA GLN A 178 -2.58 -8.71 6.80
C GLN A 178 -3.36 -7.95 7.87
N GLN A 179 -3.35 -8.48 9.08
CA GLN A 179 -3.97 -7.80 10.21
C GLN A 179 -3.38 -6.37 10.38
N PHE A 180 -4.25 -5.38 10.57
CA PHE A 180 -3.89 -3.95 10.65
C PHE A 180 -3.12 -3.43 9.42
N GLY A 181 -3.36 -4.01 8.26
CA GLY A 181 -2.67 -3.68 7.02
C GLY A 181 -2.86 -2.22 6.57
N GLU A 182 -3.99 -1.60 6.93
CA GLU A 182 -4.29 -0.19 6.67
C GLU A 182 -3.27 0.78 7.32
N GLN A 183 -2.71 0.43 8.46
CA GLN A 183 -1.75 1.27 9.18
C GLN A 183 -0.45 1.48 8.39
N LYS A 184 -0.08 0.55 7.53
CA LYS A 184 1.20 0.61 6.80
C LYS A 184 1.23 1.71 5.77
N HIS A 185 0.19 1.82 4.95
CA HIS A 185 0.08 2.93 4.00
C HIS A 185 -0.14 4.26 4.72
N TRP A 186 -0.89 4.27 5.82
CA TRP A 186 -1.00 5.47 6.66
C TRP A 186 0.38 5.92 7.16
N MET A 187 1.16 5.01 7.74
CA MET A 187 2.49 5.34 8.23
C MET A 187 3.46 5.78 7.13
N LEU A 188 3.36 5.18 5.92
CA LEU A 188 4.16 5.60 4.77
C LEU A 188 3.87 7.06 4.38
N VAL A 189 2.59 7.46 4.33
CA VAL A 189 2.18 8.84 4.08
C VAL A 189 2.66 9.77 5.19
N THR A 190 2.56 9.33 6.45
CA THR A 190 3.06 10.09 7.60
C THR A 190 4.56 10.34 7.47
N LEU A 191 5.34 9.32 7.12
CA LEU A 191 6.78 9.45 6.91
C LEU A 191 7.10 10.45 5.78
N ALA A 192 6.39 10.35 4.64
CA ALA A 192 6.55 11.30 3.55
C ALA A 192 6.18 12.75 3.95
N ALA A 193 5.16 12.92 4.80
CA ALA A 193 4.78 14.22 5.35
C ALA A 193 5.86 14.77 6.30
N MET A 194 6.45 13.92 7.14
CA MET A 194 7.55 14.32 8.02
C MET A 194 8.78 14.80 7.27
N LEU A 195 9.02 14.28 6.07
CA LEU A 195 10.10 14.72 5.19
C LEU A 195 9.79 16.04 4.45
N GLY A 196 8.53 16.52 4.49
CA GLY A 196 8.12 17.74 3.80
C GLY A 196 8.09 17.63 2.28
N GLN A 197 8.16 16.41 1.73
CA GLN A 197 8.38 16.20 0.30
C GLN A 197 7.10 15.89 -0.50
N ILE A 198 5.92 15.83 0.15
CA ILE A 198 4.66 15.64 -0.54
C ILE A 198 4.34 16.91 -1.36
N GLY A 199 4.08 16.72 -2.66
CA GLY A 199 3.80 17.85 -3.59
C GLY A 199 5.05 18.49 -4.19
N THR A 200 6.24 17.97 -3.91
CA THR A 200 7.49 18.39 -4.56
C THR A 200 7.80 17.51 -5.78
N ALA A 201 8.57 18.04 -6.73
CA ALA A 201 8.98 17.27 -7.90
C ALA A 201 9.88 16.09 -7.48
N GLY A 202 9.45 14.88 -7.77
CA GLY A 202 10.21 13.64 -7.51
C GLY A 202 10.22 13.16 -6.06
N GLY A 203 9.66 13.93 -5.11
CA GLY A 203 9.58 13.53 -3.70
C GLY A 203 8.19 13.02 -3.29
N GLY A 204 8.09 12.54 -2.04
CA GLY A 204 6.84 12.12 -1.43
C GLY A 204 6.59 10.61 -1.47
N PHE A 205 5.37 10.19 -1.80
CA PHE A 205 4.98 8.78 -1.79
C PHE A 205 4.22 8.39 -3.06
N GLY A 206 4.24 7.08 -3.36
CA GLY A 206 3.44 6.51 -4.45
C GLY A 206 2.98 5.10 -4.15
N LEU A 207 1.67 4.86 -4.31
CA LEU A 207 1.03 3.61 -3.90
C LEU A 207 0.73 2.68 -5.08
N SER A 208 1.06 3.04 -6.32
CA SER A 208 0.65 2.28 -7.51
C SER A 208 1.66 2.23 -8.65
N TYR A 209 2.92 2.59 -8.45
CA TYR A 209 3.94 2.42 -9.50
C TYR A 209 4.11 0.96 -9.93
N HIS A 210 3.87 0.02 -9.03
CA HIS A 210 3.92 -1.42 -9.24
C HIS A 210 2.68 -1.97 -9.95
N PHE A 211 1.68 -1.14 -10.25
CA PHE A 211 0.39 -1.58 -10.75
C PHE A 211 -0.13 -0.63 -11.83
N ALA A 212 -0.67 -1.19 -12.91
CA ALA A 212 -1.40 -0.43 -13.93
C ALA A 212 -0.63 0.74 -14.55
N ASN A 213 0.69 0.63 -14.69
CA ASN A 213 1.57 1.70 -15.18
C ASN A 213 1.41 3.02 -14.42
N GLY A 214 1.24 2.98 -13.12
CA GLY A 214 1.19 4.18 -12.28
C GLY A 214 2.37 5.11 -12.55
N GLY A 215 2.11 6.42 -12.62
CA GLY A 215 3.12 7.42 -12.94
C GLY A 215 3.44 7.60 -14.43
N ASN A 216 2.83 6.82 -15.34
CA ASN A 216 3.01 7.01 -16.77
C ASN A 216 2.19 8.22 -17.29
N PRO A 217 2.81 9.30 -17.77
CA PRO A 217 2.09 10.50 -18.23
C PRO A 217 1.41 10.31 -19.57
N THR A 218 1.80 9.30 -20.36
CA THR A 218 1.23 9.04 -21.68
C THR A 218 0.01 8.12 -21.63
N ARG A 219 -0.36 7.65 -20.45
CA ARG A 219 -1.54 6.82 -20.26
C ARG A 219 -2.81 7.54 -20.71
N LYS A 220 -3.27 7.18 -21.88
CA LYS A 220 -4.53 7.64 -22.46
C LYS A 220 -5.51 6.47 -22.49
N ALA A 221 -6.05 6.08 -21.35
CA ALA A 221 -7.15 5.12 -21.33
C ALA A 221 -8.46 5.89 -21.55
N ALA A 222 -9.26 5.47 -22.51
CA ALA A 222 -10.66 5.86 -22.55
C ALA A 222 -11.32 5.36 -21.25
N VAL A 223 -11.99 6.25 -20.54
CA VAL A 223 -12.81 5.86 -19.40
C VAL A 223 -14.03 5.13 -19.97
N LEU A 224 -14.01 3.82 -19.97
CA LEU A 224 -15.19 3.04 -20.25
C LEU A 224 -16.10 3.08 -19.03
N ALA A 225 -17.37 3.36 -19.24
CA ALA A 225 -18.37 3.22 -18.19
C ALA A 225 -18.34 1.77 -17.67
N SER A 226 -18.08 1.61 -16.38
CA SER A 226 -18.16 0.30 -15.74
C SER A 226 -19.63 -0.12 -15.63
N MET A 227 -19.87 -1.41 -15.42
CA MET A 227 -21.22 -1.90 -15.11
C MET A 227 -21.81 -1.18 -13.88
N GLN A 228 -20.98 -0.79 -12.92
CA GLN A 228 -21.38 -0.02 -11.76
C GLN A 228 -21.87 1.39 -12.14
N GLY A 229 -21.29 2.01 -13.17
CA GLY A 229 -21.72 3.31 -13.68
C GLY A 229 -23.08 3.30 -14.35
N SER A 230 -23.59 2.14 -14.75
CA SER A 230 -24.93 1.97 -15.34
C SER A 230 -26.02 1.62 -14.29
N VAL A 231 -25.66 1.44 -13.02
CA VAL A 231 -26.62 1.25 -11.94
C VAL A 231 -27.26 2.57 -11.57
N GLN A 232 -28.60 2.60 -11.47
CA GLN A 232 -29.33 3.79 -11.06
C GLN A 232 -28.86 4.26 -9.67
N GLY A 233 -28.46 5.52 -9.54
CA GLY A 233 -27.84 6.08 -8.32
C GLY A 233 -26.30 5.94 -8.26
N GLY A 234 -25.69 5.40 -9.29
CA GLY A 234 -24.24 5.25 -9.39
C GLY A 234 -23.65 4.19 -8.43
N VAL A 235 -22.34 4.22 -8.27
CA VAL A 235 -21.60 3.23 -7.43
C VAL A 235 -21.95 3.29 -5.94
N ASP A 236 -22.50 4.39 -5.46
CA ASP A 236 -22.87 4.55 -4.06
C ASP A 236 -24.22 3.93 -3.72
N ALA A 237 -25.05 3.62 -4.74
CA ALA A 237 -26.32 2.90 -4.57
C ALA A 237 -26.14 1.37 -4.42
N VAL A 238 -24.92 0.87 -4.60
CA VAL A 238 -24.63 -0.55 -4.48
C VAL A 238 -24.11 -0.85 -3.07
N ASP A 239 -24.75 -1.77 -2.36
CA ASP A 239 -24.26 -2.26 -1.09
C ASP A 239 -22.87 -2.90 -1.25
N LYS A 240 -21.93 -2.44 -0.42
CA LYS A 240 -20.55 -2.92 -0.43
C LYS A 240 -20.25 -3.68 0.85
N ILE A 241 -19.85 -4.93 0.70
CA ILE A 241 -19.35 -5.74 1.80
C ILE A 241 -17.82 -5.69 1.75
N PRO A 242 -17.11 -5.37 2.86
CA PRO A 242 -15.66 -5.45 2.90
C PRO A 242 -15.18 -6.85 2.48
N VAL A 243 -14.18 -6.92 1.60
CA VAL A 243 -13.66 -8.19 1.08
C VAL A 243 -13.26 -9.15 2.19
N ALA A 244 -12.65 -8.64 3.27
CA ALA A 244 -12.26 -9.46 4.42
C ALA A 244 -13.43 -10.06 5.21
N ARG A 245 -14.67 -9.62 4.96
CA ARG A 245 -15.87 -10.07 5.68
C ARG A 245 -16.81 -10.95 4.85
N ILE A 246 -16.37 -11.43 3.69
CA ILE A 246 -17.21 -12.27 2.83
C ILE A 246 -17.67 -13.56 3.53
N VAL A 247 -16.79 -14.19 4.28
CA VAL A 247 -17.12 -15.41 5.04
C VAL A 247 -18.22 -15.11 6.06
N GLU A 248 -18.04 -14.05 6.84
CA GLU A 248 -19.02 -13.63 7.85
C GLU A 248 -20.38 -13.29 7.22
N SER A 249 -20.38 -12.63 6.06
CA SER A 249 -21.61 -12.28 5.35
C SER A 249 -22.39 -13.51 4.89
N LEU A 250 -21.69 -14.55 4.44
CA LEU A 250 -22.31 -15.81 4.03
C LEU A 250 -22.80 -16.66 5.21
N GLU A 251 -22.12 -16.58 6.35
CA GLU A 251 -22.48 -17.34 7.54
C GLU A 251 -23.61 -16.71 8.37
N ASN A 252 -23.75 -15.38 8.29
CA ASN A 252 -24.64 -14.62 9.17
C ASN A 252 -25.56 -13.65 8.39
N PRO A 253 -26.46 -14.16 7.52
CA PRO A 253 -27.45 -13.32 6.84
C PRO A 253 -28.27 -12.48 7.83
N GLY A 254 -28.46 -11.18 7.55
CA GLY A 254 -29.13 -10.25 8.44
C GLY A 254 -28.30 -9.77 9.63
N GLY A 255 -27.12 -10.34 9.85
CA GLY A 255 -26.23 -9.98 10.94
C GLY A 255 -25.73 -8.54 10.83
N PHE A 256 -25.57 -7.89 11.97
CA PHE A 256 -25.11 -6.51 12.08
C PHE A 256 -23.59 -6.42 11.89
N TYR A 257 -23.13 -5.37 11.19
CA TYR A 257 -21.72 -5.00 11.13
C TYR A 257 -21.53 -3.49 10.98
N GLN A 258 -20.37 -3.00 11.40
CA GLN A 258 -19.96 -1.61 11.17
C GLN A 258 -18.90 -1.54 10.08
N HIS A 259 -19.05 -0.56 9.20
CA HIS A 259 -18.04 -0.24 8.18
C HIS A 259 -18.01 1.26 7.90
N ASN A 260 -16.82 1.86 8.04
CA ASN A 260 -16.61 3.30 7.84
C ASN A 260 -17.57 4.19 8.63
N GLY A 261 -17.81 3.86 9.91
CA GLY A 261 -18.71 4.60 10.79
C GLY A 261 -20.20 4.44 10.48
N GLN A 262 -20.57 3.53 9.58
CA GLN A 262 -21.95 3.24 9.22
C GLN A 262 -22.36 1.87 9.75
N ASP A 263 -23.56 1.82 10.32
CA ASP A 263 -24.20 0.59 10.73
C ASP A 263 -24.86 -0.08 9.53
N ARG A 264 -24.60 -1.35 9.33
CA ARG A 264 -25.06 -2.14 8.19
C ARG A 264 -25.48 -3.54 8.61
N HIS A 265 -26.24 -4.19 7.74
CA HIS A 265 -26.61 -5.61 7.89
C HIS A 265 -26.19 -6.41 6.67
N PHE A 266 -25.72 -7.64 6.88
CA PHE A 266 -25.40 -8.52 5.78
C PHE A 266 -26.65 -8.94 5.03
N PRO A 267 -26.66 -8.89 3.68
CA PRO A 267 -27.74 -9.44 2.89
C PRO A 267 -27.76 -10.98 2.98
N ASP A 268 -28.92 -11.57 2.69
CA ASP A 268 -29.04 -13.01 2.47
C ASP A 268 -28.63 -13.35 1.04
N ILE A 269 -27.34 -13.73 0.86
CA ILE A 269 -26.75 -13.96 -0.45
C ILE A 269 -27.13 -15.35 -0.94
N LYS A 270 -27.93 -15.44 -1.99
CA LYS A 270 -28.36 -16.68 -2.63
C LYS A 270 -27.52 -17.07 -3.84
N PHE A 271 -26.93 -16.08 -4.50
CA PHE A 271 -26.14 -16.27 -5.72
C PHE A 271 -24.79 -15.55 -5.61
N VAL A 272 -23.71 -16.24 -5.92
CA VAL A 272 -22.38 -15.68 -6.02
C VAL A 272 -21.84 -15.91 -7.43
N TRP A 273 -21.46 -14.85 -8.11
CA TRP A 273 -20.68 -14.94 -9.33
C TRP A 273 -19.27 -14.42 -9.07
N TRP A 274 -18.32 -15.33 -9.05
CA TRP A 274 -16.91 -14.99 -8.90
C TRP A 274 -16.26 -14.86 -10.28
N ALA A 275 -16.07 -13.62 -10.71
CA ALA A 275 -15.53 -13.28 -12.02
C ALA A 275 -14.04 -12.95 -11.92
N GLY A 276 -13.20 -13.97 -11.99
CA GLY A 276 -11.74 -13.86 -11.92
C GLY A 276 -11.17 -13.67 -10.52
N GLY A 277 -9.89 -13.97 -10.36
CA GLY A 277 -9.15 -13.85 -9.11
C GLY A 277 -9.20 -15.10 -8.22
N ALA A 278 -8.22 -15.21 -7.34
CA ALA A 278 -8.00 -16.38 -6.49
C ALA A 278 -8.62 -16.20 -5.11
N ASN A 279 -9.95 -16.35 -4.97
CA ASN A 279 -10.66 -16.10 -3.72
C ASN A 279 -10.11 -16.95 -2.56
N PHE A 280 -9.87 -18.25 -2.75
CA PHE A 280 -9.41 -19.13 -1.67
C PHE A 280 -7.98 -18.83 -1.20
N THR A 281 -7.10 -18.39 -2.09
CA THR A 281 -5.71 -18.09 -1.74
C THR A 281 -5.52 -16.68 -1.17
N HIS A 282 -6.49 -15.79 -1.38
CA HIS A 282 -6.44 -14.41 -0.90
C HIS A 282 -7.22 -14.15 0.38
N HIS A 283 -8.09 -15.08 0.80
CA HIS A 283 -8.89 -14.92 2.01
C HIS A 283 -8.25 -15.59 3.23
N GLN A 284 -8.59 -15.04 4.38
CA GLN A 284 -8.25 -15.59 5.68
C GLN A 284 -9.10 -16.83 5.96
N ASP A 285 -8.59 -17.76 6.77
CA ASP A 285 -9.30 -18.94 7.22
C ASP A 285 -9.97 -19.71 6.08
N THR A 286 -9.15 -20.29 5.21
CA THR A 286 -9.58 -21.04 4.03
C THR A 286 -10.57 -22.15 4.38
N ASN A 287 -10.38 -22.84 5.51
CA ASN A 287 -11.30 -23.90 5.94
C ASN A 287 -12.70 -23.38 6.29
N ARG A 288 -12.79 -22.20 6.87
CA ARG A 288 -14.07 -21.53 7.14
C ARG A 288 -14.70 -21.02 5.85
N LEU A 289 -13.90 -20.47 4.92
CA LEU A 289 -14.36 -20.04 3.61
C LEU A 289 -14.98 -21.19 2.82
N ILE A 290 -14.35 -22.38 2.80
CA ILE A 290 -14.90 -23.57 2.10
C ILE A 290 -16.33 -23.90 2.60
N ARG A 291 -16.54 -23.87 3.91
CA ARG A 291 -17.86 -24.11 4.51
C ARG A 291 -18.86 -23.01 4.18
N ALA A 292 -18.44 -21.75 4.24
CA ALA A 292 -19.27 -20.60 3.96
C ALA A 292 -19.70 -20.57 2.47
N TRP A 293 -18.80 -21.00 1.59
CA TRP A 293 -19.04 -21.05 0.15
C TRP A 293 -20.14 -22.03 -0.29
N GLN A 294 -20.52 -22.97 0.59
CA GLN A 294 -21.60 -23.90 0.38
C GLN A 294 -22.99 -23.37 0.83
N LYS A 295 -23.03 -22.13 1.37
CA LYS A 295 -24.28 -21.54 1.85
C LYS A 295 -25.16 -20.97 0.73
N PRO A 296 -24.62 -20.27 -0.29
CA PRO A 296 -25.41 -19.79 -1.41
C PRO A 296 -26.07 -20.95 -2.19
N GLU A 297 -27.24 -20.69 -2.76
CA GLU A 297 -27.95 -21.68 -3.58
C GLU A 297 -27.21 -21.99 -4.89
N LEU A 298 -26.47 -21.00 -5.42
CA LEU A 298 -25.68 -21.14 -6.64
C LEU A 298 -24.40 -20.33 -6.55
N VAL A 299 -23.27 -20.96 -6.90
CA VAL A 299 -21.98 -20.31 -7.09
C VAL A 299 -21.49 -20.55 -8.51
N VAL A 300 -21.17 -19.49 -9.22
CA VAL A 300 -20.58 -19.51 -10.57
C VAL A 300 -19.16 -18.96 -10.49
N ILE A 301 -18.20 -19.71 -11.02
CA ILE A 301 -16.79 -19.30 -11.11
C ILE A 301 -16.43 -19.09 -12.58
N SER A 302 -15.98 -17.88 -12.94
CA SER A 302 -15.44 -17.57 -14.26
C SER A 302 -13.92 -17.60 -14.21
N GLU A 303 -13.34 -18.72 -14.62
CA GLU A 303 -11.89 -18.97 -14.63
C GLU A 303 -11.47 -19.65 -15.95
N CYS A 304 -10.20 -19.39 -16.34
CA CYS A 304 -9.62 -20.03 -17.54
C CYS A 304 -9.16 -21.46 -17.26
N PHE A 305 -8.89 -21.79 -16.01
CA PHE A 305 -8.35 -23.08 -15.58
C PHE A 305 -9.16 -23.64 -14.40
N TRP A 306 -9.07 -24.93 -14.19
CA TRP A 306 -9.58 -25.56 -12.98
C TRP A 306 -8.64 -25.23 -11.82
N THR A 307 -8.97 -24.18 -11.08
CA THR A 307 -8.17 -23.66 -9.97
C THR A 307 -8.75 -24.09 -8.63
N ALA A 308 -8.05 -23.74 -7.52
CA ALA A 308 -8.57 -23.95 -6.17
C ALA A 308 -9.88 -23.19 -5.89
N SER A 309 -10.24 -22.21 -6.72
CA SER A 309 -11.50 -21.47 -6.62
C SER A 309 -12.68 -22.18 -7.30
N ALA A 310 -12.42 -23.08 -8.24
CA ALA A 310 -13.40 -23.86 -8.97
C ALA A 310 -13.67 -25.20 -8.27
#